data_4441dc9bd325dad2519e452c1238a290
#
_entry.id   4441dc9bd325dad2519e452c1238a290
#
_cell.length_a   1.000
_cell.length_b   1.000
_cell.length_c   1.000
_cell.angle_alpha   90.00
_cell.angle_beta   90.00
_cell.angle_gamma   90.00
#
_symmetry.space_group_name_H-M   'P 1'
#
loop_
_entity.id
_entity.type
_entity.pdbx_description
1 polymer ?
#
loop_
_entity_poly.entity_id
_entity_poly.type
_entity_poly.pdbx_seq_one_letter_code
_entity_poly.pdbx_strand_id
1 'polypeptide(L)' 'MNAVGTIKSNARPFYQKYSAEALKEALRRMYLIRRFEEKAGQLYGMGFIGGFCHLYIGQEAVVVGMQMAAIEGDQNITGY' A
#
# COMPACT_ATOMS: atom_id res chain seq x y z
N MET A 1 23.64 -7.79 5.74
CA MET A 1 23.84 -7.35 5.08
C MET A 1 24.18 -6.22 5.06
N ASN A 2 24.84 -5.91 4.54
CA ASN A 2 25.39 -4.96 4.72
C ASN A 2 25.53 -4.00 3.76
N ALA A 3 25.11 -4.24 2.52
CA ALA A 3 25.13 -3.24 1.53
C ALA A 3 24.30 -2.06 1.97
N VAL A 4 23.21 -2.34 2.57
CA VAL A 4 22.40 -1.27 3.14
C VAL A 4 23.18 -0.54 4.21
N GLY A 5 23.90 -1.29 5.01
CA GLY A 5 24.66 -0.67 6.08
C GLY A 5 25.78 0.20 5.56
N THR A 6 26.28 -0.10 4.37
CA THR A 6 27.37 0.68 3.82
C THR A 6 26.94 1.90 3.07
N ILE A 7 25.67 1.99 2.76
CA ILE A 7 25.14 3.19 2.12
C ILE A 7 24.95 4.21 3.20
N LYS A 8 26.02 4.90 3.48
CA LYS A 8 25.93 5.88 4.51
C LYS A 8 25.32 7.11 3.94
N SER A 9 24.22 7.50 4.43
CA SER A 9 23.67 8.76 4.06
C SER A 9 23.25 9.45 5.33
N ASN A 10 23.08 10.73 5.24
CA ASN A 10 22.65 11.50 6.38
C ASN A 10 21.15 11.41 6.55
N ALA A 11 20.47 10.78 5.61
CA ALA A 11 19.04 10.63 5.71
C ALA A 11 18.71 9.55 6.71
N ARG A 12 17.71 9.79 7.53
CA ARG A 12 17.27 8.78 8.47
C ARG A 12 16.55 7.68 7.72
N PRO A 13 16.58 6.45 8.25
CA PRO A 13 15.79 5.40 7.64
C PRO A 13 14.34 5.84 7.52
N PHE A 14 13.67 5.32 6.50
CA PHE A 14 12.31 5.71 6.21
C PHE A 14 11.40 5.62 7.43
N TYR A 15 11.49 4.50 8.16
CA TYR A 15 10.58 4.27 9.27
C TYR A 15 10.81 5.25 10.42
N GLN A 16 11.95 5.92 10.45
CA GLN A 16 12.21 6.89 11.51
C GLN A 16 11.62 8.25 11.22
N LYS A 17 11.10 8.44 10.02
CA LYS A 17 10.49 9.72 9.64
C LYS A 17 9.02 9.79 10.03
N TYR A 18 8.46 8.68 10.47
CA TYR A 18 7.05 8.62 10.81
C TYR A 18 6.89 8.14 12.23
N SER A 19 5.84 8.60 12.88
CA SER A 19 5.53 8.16 14.23
C SER A 19 5.09 6.71 14.23
N ALA A 20 5.14 6.08 15.39
CA ALA A 20 4.64 4.73 15.53
C ALA A 20 3.17 4.65 15.17
N GLU A 21 2.41 5.70 15.53
CA GLU A 21 0.98 5.71 15.21
C GLU A 21 0.76 5.76 13.71
N ALA A 22 1.54 6.57 13.00
CA ALA A 22 1.39 6.65 11.55
C ALA A 22 1.73 5.32 10.89
N LEU A 23 2.76 4.64 11.38
CA LEU A 23 3.15 3.36 10.82
C LEU A 23 2.10 2.28 11.10
N LYS A 24 1.51 2.30 12.29
CA LYS A 24 0.44 1.36 12.62
C LYS A 24 -0.78 1.61 11.73
N GLU A 25 -1.10 2.86 11.49
CA GLU A 25 -2.24 3.19 10.64
C GLU A 25 -1.96 2.74 9.20
N ALA A 26 -0.73 2.91 8.73
CA ALA A 26 -0.38 2.45 7.40
C ALA A 26 -0.55 0.94 7.30
N LEU A 27 -0.11 0.21 8.30
CA LEU A 27 -0.26 -1.24 8.30
C LEU A 27 -1.73 -1.65 8.34
N ARG A 28 -2.53 -0.96 9.15
CA ARG A 28 -3.95 -1.23 9.22
C ARG A 28 -4.62 -1.05 7.86
N ARG A 29 -4.23 0.00 7.15
CA ARG A 29 -4.79 0.27 5.82
C ARG A 29 -4.36 -0.79 4.82
N MET A 30 -3.11 -1.25 4.92
CA MET A 30 -2.66 -2.32 4.04
C MET A 30 -3.45 -3.61 4.30
N TYR A 31 -3.71 -3.93 5.55
CA TYR A 31 -4.54 -5.09 5.87
C TYR A 31 -5.95 -4.93 5.35
N LEU A 32 -6.51 -3.73 5.48
CA LEU A 32 -7.85 -3.49 4.99
C LEU A 32 -7.93 -3.70 3.48
N ILE A 33 -6.95 -3.19 2.75
CA ILE A 33 -6.90 -3.39 1.32
C ILE A 33 -6.79 -4.87 0.99
N ARG A 34 -5.93 -5.60 1.70
CA ARG A 34 -5.75 -7.02 1.45
C ARG A 34 -7.05 -7.78 1.68
N ARG A 35 -7.72 -7.51 2.78
CA ARG A 35 -8.98 -8.20 3.08
C ARG A 35 -10.05 -7.85 2.06
N PHE A 36 -10.11 -6.60 1.63
CA PHE A 36 -11.05 -6.19 0.62
C PHE A 36 -10.79 -6.93 -0.69
N GLU A 37 -9.54 -7.00 -1.10
CA GLU A 37 -9.18 -7.64 -2.35
C GLU A 37 -9.42 -9.14 -2.29
N GLU A 38 -9.15 -9.76 -1.16
CA GLU A 38 -9.42 -11.18 -1.00
C GLU A 38 -10.91 -11.46 -1.14
N LYS A 39 -11.74 -10.62 -0.53
CA LYS A 39 -13.17 -10.80 -0.63
C LYS A 39 -13.64 -10.57 -2.06
N ALA A 40 -13.08 -9.56 -2.73
CA ALA A 40 -13.44 -9.31 -4.12
C ALA A 40 -13.09 -10.49 -5.00
N GLY A 41 -11.91 -11.08 -4.78
CA GLY A 41 -11.53 -12.27 -5.55
C GLY A 41 -12.44 -13.44 -5.29
N GLN A 42 -12.85 -13.63 -4.04
CA GLN A 42 -13.77 -14.69 -3.69
C GLN A 42 -15.12 -14.49 -4.39
N LEU A 43 -15.64 -13.27 -4.34
CA LEU A 43 -16.92 -12.97 -4.98
C LEU A 43 -16.83 -13.10 -6.49
N TYR A 44 -15.70 -12.76 -7.07
CA TYR A 44 -15.50 -12.94 -8.50
C TYR A 44 -15.55 -14.42 -8.86
N GLY A 45 -14.87 -15.25 -8.06
CA GLY A 45 -14.89 -16.68 -8.31
C GLY A 45 -16.26 -17.31 -8.16
N MET A 46 -17.13 -16.68 -7.39
CA MET A 46 -18.50 -17.15 -7.21
C MET A 46 -19.46 -16.59 -8.26
N GLY A 47 -18.95 -15.79 -9.20
CA GLY A 47 -19.77 -15.30 -10.27
C GLY A 47 -20.54 -14.03 -9.97
N PHE A 48 -20.28 -13.39 -8.84
CA PHE A 48 -21.02 -12.18 -8.48
C PHE A 48 -20.45 -10.91 -9.13
N ILE A 49 -19.25 -11.00 -9.71
CA ILE A 49 -18.63 -9.87 -10.37
C ILE A 49 -18.37 -10.27 -11.80
N GLY A 50 -18.89 -9.48 -12.75
CA GLY A 50 -18.69 -9.77 -14.16
C GLY A 50 -17.47 -9.08 -14.71
N GLY A 51 -17.03 -9.52 -15.88
CA GLY A 51 -15.88 -8.92 -16.54
C GLY A 51 -14.58 -9.36 -15.92
N PHE A 52 -13.54 -8.55 -16.10
CA PHE A 52 -12.25 -8.84 -15.52
C PHE A 52 -12.18 -8.33 -14.09
N CYS A 53 -11.38 -9.00 -13.29
CA CYS A 53 -11.16 -8.58 -11.92
C CYS A 53 -9.65 -8.58 -11.68
N HIS A 54 -9.08 -7.39 -11.65
CA HIS A 54 -7.65 -7.22 -11.38
C HIS A 54 -7.47 -6.92 -9.91
N LEU A 55 -6.79 -7.81 -9.21
CA LEU A 55 -6.61 -7.66 -7.78
C LEU A 55 -5.30 -6.94 -7.50
N TYR A 56 -5.29 -6.22 -6.38
CA TYR A 56 -4.13 -5.44 -5.98
C TYR A 56 -3.30 -6.14 -4.91
N ILE A 57 -3.57 -7.41 -4.66
CA ILE A 57 -2.89 -8.18 -3.62
C ILE A 57 -1.39 -8.18 -3.88
N GLY A 58 -0.64 -7.86 -2.83
CA GLY A 58 0.81 -7.79 -2.94
C GLY A 58 1.33 -6.40 -3.23
N GLN A 59 0.46 -5.45 -3.53
CA GLN A 59 0.87 -4.10 -3.87
C GLN A 59 0.31 -3.06 -2.90
N GLU A 60 -0.14 -3.50 -1.75
CA GLU A 60 -0.78 -2.60 -0.80
C GLU A 60 0.13 -1.47 -0.35
N ALA A 61 1.41 -1.77 -0.19
CA ALA A 61 2.34 -0.76 0.27
C ALA A 61 2.52 0.37 -0.74
N VAL A 62 2.31 0.08 -2.02
CA VAL A 62 2.49 1.10 -3.05
C VAL A 62 1.43 2.19 -2.88
N VAL A 63 0.17 1.81 -2.82
CA VAL A 63 -0.88 2.81 -2.73
C VAL A 63 -0.87 3.50 -1.36
N VAL A 64 -0.62 2.74 -0.30
CA VAL A 64 -0.60 3.34 1.03
C VAL A 64 0.56 4.33 1.14
N GLY A 65 1.74 3.96 0.63
CA GLY A 65 2.89 4.86 0.65
C GLY A 65 2.66 6.11 -0.16
N MET A 66 2.06 5.96 -1.34
CA MET A 66 1.76 7.12 -2.17
C MET A 66 0.78 8.05 -1.47
N GLN A 67 -0.23 7.49 -0.82
CA GLN A 67 -1.21 8.32 -0.12
C GLN A 67 -0.61 9.01 1.09
N MET A 68 0.34 8.38 1.75
CA MET A 68 1.00 9.02 2.88
C MET A 68 1.82 10.23 2.44
N ALA A 69 2.29 10.22 1.20
CA ALA A 69 3.08 11.33 0.67
C ALA A 69 2.20 12.41 0.03
N ALA A 70 0.95 12.11 -0.24
CA ALA A 70 0.05 13.04 -0.92
C ALA A 70 -0.50 14.06 0.07
N ILE A 71 -0.81 15.24 -0.44
CA ILE A 71 -1.43 16.28 0.34
C ILE A 71 -2.77 16.63 -0.27
N GLU A 72 -3.55 17.36 0.48
CA GLU A 72 -4.87 17.75 0.01
C GLU A 72 -4.74 18.54 -1.28
N GLY A 73 -5.57 18.21 -2.26
CA GLY A 73 -5.52 18.85 -3.56
C GLY A 73 -4.76 18.04 -4.59
N ASP A 74 -3.94 17.10 -4.16
CA ASP A 74 -3.25 16.24 -5.11
C ASP A 74 -4.25 15.38 -5.85
N GLN A 75 -3.90 15.02 -7.07
CA GLN A 75 -4.76 14.19 -7.89
C GLN A 75 -3.99 12.97 -8.36
N ASN A 76 -4.69 11.86 -8.49
CA ASN A 76 -4.11 10.63 -8.94
C ASN A 76 -4.82 10.15 -10.20
N ILE A 77 -4.05 9.52 -11.09
CA ILE A 77 -4.63 8.92 -12.27
C ILE A 77 -3.92 7.60 -12.50
N THR A 78 -4.69 6.58 -12.85
CA THR A 78 -4.11 5.27 -13.09
C THR A 78 -4.81 4.64 -14.28
N GLY A 79 -4.23 3.53 -14.76
CA GLY A 79 -4.83 2.79 -15.86
C GLY A 79 -5.89 1.81 -15.41
N TYR A 80 -6.00 1.62 -14.12
CA TYR A 80 -7.01 0.72 -13.58
C TYR A 80 -7.79 1.42 -12.52
#